data_9e57ab4ebb7d7c72312135611645a4ac
#
_entry.id   9e57ab4ebb7d7c72312135611645a4ac
#
_cell.length_a   1.000
_cell.length_b   1.000
_cell.length_c   1.000
_cell.angle_alpha   90.00
_cell.angle_beta   90.00
_cell.angle_gamma   90.00
#
_symmetry.space_group_name_H-M   'P 1'
#
loop_
_entity.id
_entity.type
_entity.pdbx_description
1 polymer ?
#
loop_
_entity_poly.entity_id
_entity_poly.type
_entity_poly.pdbx_seq_one_letter_code
_entity_poly.pdbx_strand_id
1 'polypeptide(L)'
;RRRWPCYDDEMIQTASYDNPDIVPPSIRDRYSFFEVRNACGVLDALARDEWKDIIEVLEGFSFSANLLLQQGGNNSAMAGRLNGELRARGWAECKYVVRREGRIDYRRKGLASETLPVAEIPSYWVDNRKGRVLVDVEWNAKDGNLDRDLAAYRAWYEDGLIDGAVIITKDRVPLLDLACSLWAEYLDVAYEDVYNATRRAAKKRTERERELAIPLDLTTTTVTSLDQAKRRVGGGEAGTCPVAVIAVSERTWDRTPYGPATPVLQ
;
A
#
# COMPACT_ATOMS: atom_id res chain seq x y z
N ARG A 1 13.77 0.06 -38.60
CA ARG A 1 13.38 -0.28 -37.19
C ARG A 1 11.97 0.22 -37.01
N ARG A 2 10.97 -0.69 -37.04
CA ARG A 2 9.58 -0.34 -36.72
C ARG A 2 9.52 -0.08 -35.22
N ARG A 3 9.19 1.16 -34.79
CA ARG A 3 8.75 1.43 -33.44
C ARG A 3 7.40 0.73 -33.27
N TRP A 4 7.34 -0.19 -32.32
CA TRP A 4 6.05 -0.66 -31.79
C TRP A 4 5.37 0.54 -31.16
N PRO A 5 4.04 0.74 -31.36
CA PRO A 5 3.32 1.74 -30.59
C PRO A 5 3.50 1.42 -29.11
N CYS A 6 3.88 2.45 -28.32
CA CYS A 6 3.76 2.36 -26.88
C CYS A 6 2.30 1.99 -26.62
N TYR A 7 2.06 0.86 -25.98
CA TYR A 7 0.77 0.57 -25.37
C TYR A 7 0.57 1.68 -24.37
N ASP A 8 -0.45 2.50 -24.58
CA ASP A 8 -0.88 3.50 -23.62
C ASP A 8 -1.21 2.77 -22.32
N ASP A 9 -0.51 3.13 -21.24
CA ASP A 9 -0.74 2.61 -19.88
C ASP A 9 -2.20 2.87 -19.37
N GLU A 10 -3.00 3.61 -20.14
CA GLU A 10 -4.39 3.96 -19.84
C GLU A 10 -5.39 2.80 -19.94
N MET A 11 -5.06 1.68 -20.59
CA MET A 11 -6.04 0.60 -20.85
C MET A 11 -6.43 -0.24 -19.62
N ILE A 12 -5.70 -0.17 -18.52
CA ILE A 12 -6.00 -0.96 -17.31
C ILE A 12 -6.50 -0.08 -16.16
N GLN A 13 -6.09 1.19 -16.14
CA GLN A 13 -6.52 2.16 -15.13
C GLN A 13 -8.02 2.45 -15.26
N THR A 14 -8.69 2.47 -14.12
CA THR A 14 -10.10 2.86 -14.00
C THR A 14 -10.24 3.92 -12.91
N ALA A 15 -11.43 4.49 -12.76
CA ALA A 15 -11.68 5.59 -11.84
C ALA A 15 -13.09 5.48 -11.18
N SER A 16 -13.47 4.28 -10.74
CA SER A 16 -14.76 4.10 -10.05
C SER A 16 -14.79 4.84 -8.70
N TYR A 17 -13.62 5.14 -8.12
CA TYR A 17 -13.48 5.98 -6.93
C TYR A 17 -13.95 7.43 -7.16
N ASP A 18 -14.10 7.90 -8.40
CA ASP A 18 -14.63 9.24 -8.69
C ASP A 18 -16.14 9.35 -8.43
N ASN A 19 -16.83 8.22 -8.35
CA ASN A 19 -18.23 8.19 -7.98
C ASN A 19 -18.40 8.48 -6.47
N PRO A 20 -19.11 9.58 -6.09
CA PRO A 20 -19.31 9.96 -4.69
C PRO A 20 -20.12 8.95 -3.86
N ASP A 21 -20.90 8.10 -4.51
CA ASP A 21 -21.66 7.03 -3.85
C ASP A 21 -20.75 5.84 -3.46
N ILE A 22 -19.60 5.68 -4.12
CA ILE A 22 -18.62 4.62 -3.87
C ILE A 22 -17.53 5.10 -2.91
N VAL A 23 -16.96 6.30 -3.18
CA VAL A 23 -15.97 6.94 -2.33
C VAL A 23 -16.44 8.35 -1.98
N PRO A 24 -16.79 8.61 -0.72
CA PRO A 24 -17.24 9.94 -0.29
C PRO A 24 -16.24 11.06 -0.63
N PRO A 25 -16.70 12.27 -0.97
CA PRO A 25 -15.82 13.41 -1.22
C PRO A 25 -14.84 13.69 -0.08
N SER A 26 -15.27 13.54 1.18
CA SER A 26 -14.42 13.69 2.37
C SER A 26 -13.18 12.79 2.35
N ILE A 27 -13.26 11.64 1.71
CA ILE A 27 -12.14 10.71 1.53
C ILE A 27 -11.33 11.09 0.29
N ARG A 28 -11.98 11.32 -0.85
CA ARG A 28 -11.29 11.70 -2.10
C ARG A 28 -10.46 12.98 -1.97
N ASP A 29 -10.93 13.92 -1.18
CA ASP A 29 -10.24 15.19 -0.94
C ASP A 29 -9.01 15.04 -0.04
N ARG A 30 -8.88 13.92 0.70
CA ARG A 30 -7.81 13.68 1.67
C ARG A 30 -6.77 12.67 1.22
N TYR A 31 -7.15 11.77 0.31
CA TYR A 31 -6.30 10.67 -0.16
C TYR A 31 -6.07 10.77 -1.66
N SER A 32 -4.95 10.22 -2.13
CA SER A 32 -4.70 10.03 -3.55
C SER A 32 -5.07 8.60 -3.95
N PHE A 33 -5.77 8.45 -5.07
CA PHE A 33 -6.31 7.16 -5.52
C PHE A 33 -5.66 6.72 -6.83
N PHE A 34 -5.58 5.42 -6.99
CA PHE A 34 -5.37 4.72 -8.25
C PHE A 34 -6.06 3.37 -8.18
N GLU A 35 -6.66 2.92 -9.26
CA GLU A 35 -7.24 1.58 -9.30
C GLU A 35 -7.15 0.96 -10.67
N VAL A 36 -7.27 -0.36 -10.69
CA VAL A 36 -7.48 -1.15 -11.91
C VAL A 36 -8.77 -1.96 -11.79
N ARG A 37 -9.44 -2.18 -12.93
CA ARG A 37 -10.63 -3.04 -13.02
C ARG A 37 -11.80 -2.59 -12.14
N ASN A 38 -11.99 -1.27 -11.97
CA ASN A 38 -13.04 -0.67 -11.14
C ASN A 38 -13.05 -1.24 -9.71
N ALA A 39 -11.89 -1.40 -9.09
CA ALA A 39 -11.75 -2.09 -7.81
C ALA A 39 -12.66 -1.50 -6.72
N CYS A 40 -12.73 -0.18 -6.58
CA CYS A 40 -13.60 0.46 -5.59
C CYS A 40 -15.08 0.13 -5.86
N GLY A 41 -15.51 0.18 -7.12
CA GLY A 41 -16.88 -0.18 -7.50
C GLY A 41 -17.20 -1.67 -7.29
N VAL A 42 -16.25 -2.56 -7.59
CA VAL A 42 -16.36 -4.00 -7.34
C VAL A 42 -16.52 -4.28 -5.85
N LEU A 43 -15.68 -3.66 -5.02
CA LEU A 43 -15.71 -3.83 -3.56
C LEU A 43 -17.02 -3.28 -2.97
N ASP A 44 -17.49 -2.10 -3.39
CA ASP A 44 -18.76 -1.54 -2.94
C ASP A 44 -19.94 -2.44 -3.33
N ALA A 45 -19.91 -3.06 -4.50
CA ALA A 45 -20.99 -3.89 -4.98
C ALA A 45 -21.03 -5.31 -4.37
N LEU A 46 -19.85 -5.94 -4.19
CA LEU A 46 -19.74 -7.37 -3.83
C LEU A 46 -19.33 -7.60 -2.36
N ALA A 47 -18.69 -6.63 -1.73
CA ALA A 47 -18.15 -6.71 -0.36
C ALA A 47 -18.41 -5.40 0.40
N ARG A 48 -19.67 -5.00 0.42
CA ARG A 48 -20.08 -3.67 0.91
C ARG A 48 -19.72 -3.41 2.37
N ASP A 49 -19.83 -4.41 3.24
CA ASP A 49 -19.53 -4.26 4.66
C ASP A 49 -18.02 -4.08 4.87
N GLU A 50 -17.21 -4.84 4.14
CA GLU A 50 -15.75 -4.72 4.15
C GLU A 50 -15.29 -3.37 3.57
N TRP A 51 -15.91 -2.95 2.47
CA TRP A 51 -15.62 -1.66 1.85
C TRP A 51 -15.96 -0.50 2.78
N LYS A 52 -17.11 -0.58 3.45
CA LYS A 52 -17.54 0.40 4.46
C LYS A 52 -16.55 0.49 5.63
N ASP A 53 -16.04 -0.63 6.13
CA ASP A 53 -15.00 -0.63 7.18
C ASP A 53 -13.76 0.15 6.72
N ILE A 54 -13.31 -0.08 5.47
CA ILE A 54 -12.15 0.61 4.90
C ILE A 54 -12.40 2.12 4.83
N ILE A 55 -13.57 2.54 4.31
CA ILE A 55 -13.95 3.95 4.25
C ILE A 55 -13.98 4.58 5.64
N GLU A 56 -14.58 3.92 6.65
CA GLU A 56 -14.63 4.41 8.02
C GLU A 56 -13.23 4.54 8.66
N VAL A 57 -12.34 3.58 8.40
CA VAL A 57 -10.93 3.66 8.84
C VAL A 57 -10.23 4.86 8.24
N LEU A 58 -10.39 5.08 6.93
CA LEU A 58 -9.80 6.22 6.24
C LEU A 58 -10.40 7.55 6.70
N GLU A 59 -11.71 7.59 6.98
CA GLU A 59 -12.39 8.79 7.48
C GLU A 59 -11.90 9.19 8.87
N GLY A 60 -11.71 8.22 9.77
CA GLY A 60 -11.20 8.43 11.12
C GLY A 60 -9.68 8.66 11.19
N PHE A 61 -8.93 8.33 10.13
CA PHE A 61 -7.48 8.44 10.16
C PHE A 61 -7.01 9.87 9.89
N SER A 62 -6.10 10.35 10.73
CA SER A 62 -5.29 11.56 10.53
C SER A 62 -3.92 11.37 11.19
N PHE A 63 -2.97 12.22 10.87
CA PHE A 63 -1.64 12.17 11.48
C PHE A 63 -1.16 13.56 11.93
N SER A 64 -0.39 13.61 13.01
CA SER A 64 0.32 14.80 13.48
C SER A 64 1.69 14.93 12.82
N ALA A 65 2.30 16.11 12.87
CA ALA A 65 3.67 16.32 12.41
C ALA A 65 4.66 15.39 13.13
N ASN A 66 4.47 15.13 14.42
CA ASN A 66 5.30 14.20 15.18
C ASN A 66 5.24 12.77 14.62
N LEU A 67 4.04 12.31 14.22
CA LEU A 67 3.88 10.99 13.63
C LEU A 67 4.53 10.89 12.24
N LEU A 68 4.42 11.95 11.42
CA LEU A 68 5.03 12.01 10.09
C LEU A 68 6.56 12.02 10.16
N LEU A 69 7.12 12.78 11.11
CA LEU A 69 8.57 12.98 11.27
C LEU A 69 9.22 11.93 12.19
N GLN A 70 8.43 11.00 12.75
CA GLN A 70 8.99 9.91 13.52
C GLN A 70 9.77 8.96 12.61
N GLN A 71 11.00 8.60 13.03
CA GLN A 71 11.76 7.57 12.32
C GLN A 71 10.99 6.25 12.40
N GLY A 72 10.57 5.73 11.25
CA GLY A 72 9.98 4.41 11.13
C GLY A 72 11.08 3.38 10.85
N GLY A 73 10.85 2.16 11.31
CA GLY A 73 11.57 0.97 10.87
C GLY A 73 10.62 0.07 10.09
N ASN A 74 10.81 -1.24 10.23
CA ASN A 74 9.88 -2.25 9.66
C ASN A 74 8.44 -2.12 10.20
N ASN A 75 8.24 -1.42 11.29
CA ASN A 75 6.93 -1.22 11.94
C ASN A 75 6.67 0.30 12.06
N SER A 76 6.26 0.92 10.97
CA SER A 76 5.91 2.34 10.99
C SER A 76 4.67 2.57 11.85
N ALA A 77 4.71 3.61 12.69
CA ALA A 77 3.57 3.98 13.53
C ALA A 77 2.32 4.34 12.69
N MET A 78 2.51 4.84 11.47
CA MET A 78 1.43 5.09 10.50
C MET A 78 0.73 3.79 10.10
N ALA A 79 1.49 2.77 9.66
CA ALA A 79 0.94 1.47 9.30
C ALA A 79 0.32 0.78 10.53
N GLY A 80 0.98 0.85 11.68
CA GLY A 80 0.47 0.29 12.94
C GLY A 80 -0.90 0.83 13.34
N ARG A 81 -1.15 2.13 13.17
CA ARG A 81 -2.47 2.74 13.46
C ARG A 81 -3.54 2.26 12.48
N LEU A 82 -3.27 2.26 11.18
CA LEU A 82 -4.21 1.79 10.15
C LEU A 82 -4.54 0.30 10.35
N ASN A 83 -3.52 -0.55 10.53
CA ASN A 83 -3.72 -1.97 10.81
C ASN A 83 -4.49 -2.19 12.13
N GLY A 84 -4.23 -1.39 13.16
CA GLY A 84 -4.95 -1.44 14.44
C GLY A 84 -6.45 -1.16 14.28
N GLU A 85 -6.81 -0.13 13.49
CA GLU A 85 -8.19 0.22 13.21
C GLU A 85 -8.93 -0.85 12.39
N LEU A 86 -8.26 -1.47 11.42
CA LEU A 86 -8.79 -2.61 10.67
C LEU A 86 -9.02 -3.81 11.59
N ARG A 87 -8.03 -4.16 12.43
CA ARG A 87 -8.13 -5.28 13.38
C ARG A 87 -9.26 -5.08 14.39
N ALA A 88 -9.50 -3.85 14.86
CA ALA A 88 -10.62 -3.52 15.74
C ALA A 88 -12.00 -3.80 15.09
N ARG A 89 -12.07 -3.83 13.75
CA ARG A 89 -13.25 -4.17 12.95
C ARG A 89 -13.30 -5.64 12.50
N GLY A 90 -12.44 -6.48 13.06
CA GLY A 90 -12.43 -7.93 12.81
C GLY A 90 -11.62 -8.37 11.60
N TRP A 91 -10.77 -7.48 11.03
CA TRP A 91 -9.79 -7.87 10.04
C TRP A 91 -8.64 -8.64 10.69
N ALA A 92 -8.06 -9.60 9.98
CA ALA A 92 -7.01 -10.45 10.53
C ALA A 92 -5.91 -10.76 9.52
N GLU A 93 -4.68 -10.82 10.01
CA GLU A 93 -3.54 -11.31 9.25
C GLU A 93 -3.73 -12.78 8.89
N CYS A 94 -3.46 -13.13 7.64
CA CYS A 94 -3.60 -14.51 7.18
C CYS A 94 -2.67 -14.84 6.02
N LYS A 95 -2.54 -16.12 5.73
CA LYS A 95 -1.90 -16.60 4.50
C LYS A 95 -2.71 -17.73 3.89
N TYR A 96 -2.63 -17.87 2.59
CA TYR A 96 -3.22 -18.96 1.84
C TYR A 96 -2.18 -20.06 1.61
N VAL A 97 -2.57 -21.31 1.79
CA VAL A 97 -1.73 -22.48 1.49
C VAL A 97 -2.47 -23.36 0.49
N VAL A 98 -1.90 -23.52 -0.68
CA VAL A 98 -2.44 -24.41 -1.71
C VAL A 98 -1.82 -25.78 -1.55
N ARG A 99 -2.66 -26.80 -1.43
CA ARG A 99 -2.23 -28.20 -1.49
C ARG A 99 -2.55 -28.76 -2.87
N ARG A 100 -1.53 -29.19 -3.60
CA ARG A 100 -1.68 -29.79 -4.93
C ARG A 100 -1.45 -31.29 -4.86
N GLU A 101 -2.42 -32.03 -5.36
CA GLU A 101 -2.34 -33.46 -5.58
C GLU A 101 -2.48 -33.74 -7.07
N GLY A 102 -1.66 -34.59 -7.60
CA GLY A 102 -1.65 -34.90 -9.02
C GLY A 102 -1.60 -36.39 -9.27
N ARG A 103 -2.19 -36.81 -10.38
CA ARG A 103 -2.10 -38.17 -10.89
C ARG A 103 -1.88 -38.14 -12.39
N ILE A 104 -1.00 -39.00 -12.89
CA ILE A 104 -0.78 -39.21 -14.31
C ILE A 104 -1.49 -40.49 -14.71
N ASP A 105 -2.45 -40.40 -15.62
CA ASP A 105 -3.17 -41.53 -16.19
C ASP A 105 -2.68 -41.79 -17.62
N TYR A 106 -2.32 -43.05 -17.93
CA TYR A 106 -1.83 -43.45 -19.25
C TYR A 106 -2.95 -44.10 -20.09
N ARG A 107 -3.11 -43.66 -21.34
CA ARG A 107 -4.03 -44.33 -22.28
C ARG A 107 -3.56 -45.69 -22.76
N ARG A 108 -2.26 -45.99 -22.60
CA ARG A 108 -1.67 -47.26 -23.04
C ARG A 108 -2.03 -48.35 -22.06
N LYS A 109 -2.65 -49.46 -22.56
CA LYS A 109 -2.93 -50.67 -21.77
C LYS A 109 -1.65 -51.21 -21.12
N GLY A 110 -1.74 -51.54 -19.83
CA GLY A 110 -0.64 -52.14 -19.06
C GLY A 110 0.27 -51.15 -18.31
N LEU A 111 0.06 -49.84 -18.50
CA LEU A 111 0.70 -48.83 -17.64
C LEU A 111 -0.25 -48.45 -16.50
N ALA A 112 0.25 -48.52 -15.27
CA ALA A 112 -0.49 -48.07 -14.09
C ALA A 112 -0.40 -46.55 -13.96
N SER A 113 -1.45 -45.95 -13.38
CA SER A 113 -1.43 -44.53 -13.04
C SER A 113 -0.36 -44.24 -11.98
N GLU A 114 0.29 -43.10 -12.10
CA GLU A 114 1.28 -42.62 -11.13
C GLU A 114 0.66 -41.51 -10.25
N THR A 115 0.72 -41.69 -8.95
CA THR A 115 0.37 -40.61 -8.00
C THR A 115 1.61 -39.76 -7.75
N LEU A 116 1.48 -38.44 -7.98
CA LEU A 116 2.56 -37.50 -7.73
C LEU A 116 2.64 -37.15 -6.24
N PRO A 117 3.85 -36.81 -5.73
CA PRO A 117 3.97 -36.29 -4.37
C PRO A 117 3.06 -35.09 -4.14
N VAL A 118 2.46 -35.02 -2.97
CA VAL A 118 1.70 -33.86 -2.54
C VAL A 118 2.63 -32.67 -2.36
N ALA A 119 2.31 -31.55 -2.98
CA ALA A 119 3.05 -30.30 -2.83
C ALA A 119 2.19 -29.26 -2.09
N GLU A 120 2.74 -28.69 -1.03
CA GLU A 120 2.17 -27.52 -0.37
C GLU A 120 2.89 -26.26 -0.84
N ILE A 121 2.11 -25.31 -1.33
CA ILE A 121 2.61 -24.02 -1.85
C ILE A 121 2.02 -22.93 -0.96
N PRO A 122 2.76 -22.45 0.06
CA PRO A 122 2.29 -21.34 0.88
C PRO A 122 2.38 -20.03 0.08
N SER A 123 1.34 -19.21 0.15
CA SER A 123 1.41 -17.82 -0.27
C SER A 123 2.14 -16.96 0.78
N TYR A 124 2.29 -15.68 0.49
CA TYR A 124 2.79 -14.71 1.48
C TYR A 124 1.70 -14.35 2.49
N TRP A 125 2.13 -13.79 3.63
CA TRP A 125 1.23 -13.21 4.61
C TRP A 125 0.62 -11.93 4.04
N VAL A 126 -0.67 -11.77 4.27
CA VAL A 126 -1.46 -10.56 3.98
C VAL A 126 -1.82 -9.93 5.32
N ASP A 127 -1.60 -8.64 5.47
CA ASP A 127 -1.78 -7.92 6.75
C ASP A 127 -3.21 -8.03 7.29
N ASN A 128 -4.21 -7.92 6.42
CA ASN A 128 -5.61 -7.88 6.82
C ASN A 128 -6.50 -8.56 5.78
N ARG A 129 -7.31 -9.50 6.26
CA ARG A 129 -8.39 -10.12 5.50
C ARG A 129 -9.69 -10.05 6.29
N LYS A 130 -10.78 -9.70 5.63
CA LYS A 130 -12.15 -9.89 6.13
C LYS A 130 -13.02 -10.32 4.95
N GLY A 131 -13.89 -11.29 5.17
CA GLY A 131 -14.74 -11.82 4.09
C GLY A 131 -13.94 -12.19 2.84
N ARG A 132 -14.24 -11.50 1.75
CA ARG A 132 -13.63 -11.68 0.42
C ARG A 132 -12.74 -10.52 -0.02
N VAL A 133 -12.18 -9.76 0.94
CA VAL A 133 -11.31 -8.61 0.68
C VAL A 133 -9.99 -8.76 1.39
N LEU A 134 -8.91 -8.38 0.72
CA LEU A 134 -7.56 -8.25 1.28
C LEU A 134 -7.17 -6.79 1.39
N VAL A 135 -6.48 -6.42 2.46
CA VAL A 135 -5.90 -5.09 2.65
C VAL A 135 -4.48 -5.22 3.18
N ASP A 136 -3.51 -4.67 2.46
CA ASP A 136 -2.15 -4.50 2.96
C ASP A 136 -1.83 -3.02 3.18
N VAL A 137 -1.17 -2.72 4.31
CA VAL A 137 -0.76 -1.36 4.66
C VAL A 137 0.75 -1.23 4.48
N GLU A 138 1.12 -0.80 3.28
CA GLU A 138 2.50 -0.78 2.80
C GLU A 138 3.14 0.61 2.96
N TRP A 139 3.80 0.84 4.09
CA TRP A 139 4.45 2.13 4.37
C TRP A 139 5.95 2.17 4.05
N ASN A 140 6.69 1.14 4.47
CA ASN A 140 8.14 1.05 4.32
C ASN A 140 8.60 -0.25 3.65
N ALA A 141 7.69 -0.99 3.05
CA ALA A 141 8.03 -2.20 2.33
C ALA A 141 9.00 -1.93 1.19
N LYS A 142 9.99 -2.79 1.04
CA LYS A 142 10.92 -2.73 -0.08
C LYS A 142 10.22 -3.17 -1.36
N ASP A 143 10.73 -2.69 -2.50
CA ASP A 143 10.16 -2.91 -3.84
C ASP A 143 9.76 -4.39 -4.12
N GLY A 144 10.57 -5.36 -3.71
CA GLY A 144 10.24 -6.79 -3.88
C GLY A 144 9.13 -7.33 -2.96
N ASN A 145 8.67 -6.59 -1.97
CA ASN A 145 7.53 -7.00 -1.14
C ASN A 145 6.22 -6.76 -1.90
N LEU A 146 6.08 -5.62 -2.54
CA LEU A 146 4.90 -5.30 -3.32
C LEU A 146 4.64 -6.34 -4.44
N ASP A 147 5.69 -6.84 -5.11
CA ASP A 147 5.55 -7.89 -6.12
C ASP A 147 4.98 -9.19 -5.54
N ARG A 148 5.38 -9.53 -4.30
CA ARG A 148 4.86 -10.71 -3.60
C ARG A 148 3.41 -10.55 -3.20
N ASP A 149 3.02 -9.35 -2.76
CA ASP A 149 1.64 -9.05 -2.35
C ASP A 149 0.72 -9.10 -3.57
N LEU A 150 1.12 -8.51 -4.70
CA LEU A 150 0.38 -8.58 -5.95
C LEU A 150 0.26 -10.02 -6.48
N ALA A 151 1.32 -10.82 -6.36
CA ALA A 151 1.28 -12.24 -6.70
C ALA A 151 0.32 -13.03 -5.79
N ALA A 152 0.27 -12.68 -4.49
CA ALA A 152 -0.69 -13.26 -3.56
C ALA A 152 -2.12 -12.88 -3.94
N TYR A 153 -2.43 -11.58 -4.19
CA TYR A 153 -3.75 -11.14 -4.61
C TYR A 153 -4.23 -11.87 -5.86
N ARG A 154 -3.36 -11.99 -6.85
CA ARG A 154 -3.63 -12.75 -8.06
C ARG A 154 -4.02 -14.19 -7.75
N ALA A 155 -3.24 -14.90 -6.94
CA ALA A 155 -3.49 -16.30 -6.61
C ALA A 155 -4.83 -16.47 -5.86
N TRP A 156 -5.11 -15.61 -4.87
CA TRP A 156 -6.37 -15.64 -4.13
C TRP A 156 -7.57 -15.35 -5.03
N TYR A 157 -7.43 -14.41 -5.96
CA TYR A 157 -8.51 -14.03 -6.88
C TYR A 157 -8.77 -15.12 -7.91
N GLU A 158 -7.73 -15.70 -8.52
CA GLU A 158 -7.83 -16.78 -9.52
C GLU A 158 -8.46 -18.04 -8.90
N ASP A 159 -8.23 -18.30 -7.61
CA ASP A 159 -8.87 -19.39 -6.88
C ASP A 159 -10.28 -19.02 -6.35
N GLY A 160 -10.80 -17.85 -6.67
CA GLY A 160 -12.14 -17.40 -6.31
C GLY A 160 -12.35 -17.12 -4.84
N LEU A 161 -11.31 -16.83 -4.08
CA LEU A 161 -11.35 -16.63 -2.62
C LEU A 161 -11.59 -15.17 -2.21
N ILE A 162 -11.35 -14.24 -3.14
CA ILE A 162 -11.56 -12.80 -2.92
C ILE A 162 -12.26 -12.15 -4.12
N ASP A 163 -12.85 -11.00 -3.89
CA ASP A 163 -13.45 -10.14 -4.92
C ASP A 163 -12.54 -8.99 -5.32
N GLY A 164 -11.58 -8.64 -4.49
CA GLY A 164 -10.57 -7.63 -4.77
C GLY A 164 -9.63 -7.40 -3.60
N ALA A 165 -8.65 -6.52 -3.82
CA ALA A 165 -7.65 -6.14 -2.83
C ALA A 165 -7.45 -4.63 -2.76
N VAL A 166 -6.99 -4.15 -1.60
CA VAL A 166 -6.67 -2.74 -1.36
C VAL A 166 -5.24 -2.64 -0.83
N ILE A 167 -4.47 -1.71 -1.39
CA ILE A 167 -3.17 -1.32 -0.88
C ILE A 167 -3.30 0.08 -0.29
N ILE A 168 -3.07 0.22 1.01
CA ILE A 168 -2.98 1.53 1.66
C ILE A 168 -1.50 1.87 1.77
N THR A 169 -1.10 2.99 1.17
CA THR A 169 0.29 3.44 1.15
C THR A 169 0.41 4.95 1.34
N LYS A 170 1.53 5.54 0.96
CA LYS A 170 1.80 6.98 1.05
C LYS A 170 1.88 7.64 -0.32
N ASP A 171 1.36 8.85 -0.43
CA ASP A 171 1.70 9.77 -1.52
C ASP A 171 2.99 10.49 -1.15
N ARG A 172 4.10 9.92 -1.61
CA ARG A 172 5.43 10.27 -1.13
C ARG A 172 5.82 11.74 -1.38
N VAL A 173 5.50 12.27 -2.54
CA VAL A 173 5.97 13.62 -2.91
C VAL A 173 5.31 14.70 -2.06
N PRO A 174 3.97 14.79 -1.96
CA PRO A 174 3.32 15.78 -1.10
C PRO A 174 3.68 15.62 0.39
N LEU A 175 3.82 14.37 0.87
CA LEU A 175 4.24 14.14 2.26
C LEU A 175 5.69 14.55 2.53
N LEU A 176 6.58 14.39 1.55
CA LEU A 176 7.96 14.86 1.64
C LEU A 176 8.01 16.38 1.75
N ASP A 177 7.24 17.08 0.92
CA ASP A 177 7.18 18.55 0.92
C ASP A 177 6.60 19.08 2.23
N LEU A 178 5.52 18.46 2.72
CA LEU A 178 4.95 18.79 4.03
C LEU A 178 5.98 18.56 5.16
N ALA A 179 6.65 17.42 5.16
CA ALA A 179 7.63 17.07 6.18
C ALA A 179 8.82 18.06 6.19
N CYS A 180 9.31 18.44 5.01
CA CYS A 180 10.37 19.47 4.90
C CYS A 180 9.91 20.83 5.43
N SER A 181 8.67 21.24 5.12
CA SER A 181 8.09 22.50 5.60
C SER A 181 7.96 22.51 7.13
N LEU A 182 7.39 21.47 7.71
CA LEU A 182 7.20 21.35 9.15
C LEU A 182 8.54 21.29 9.91
N TRP A 183 9.54 20.63 9.34
CA TRP A 183 10.87 20.55 9.95
C TRP A 183 11.63 21.85 9.84
N ALA A 184 11.51 22.57 8.73
CA ALA A 184 12.09 23.91 8.54
C ALA A 184 11.48 24.92 9.51
N GLU A 185 10.15 24.91 9.69
CA GLU A 185 9.45 25.75 10.66
C GLU A 185 9.94 25.47 12.10
N TYR A 186 10.03 24.21 12.48
CA TYR A 186 10.48 23.81 13.82
C TYR A 186 11.93 24.24 14.11
N LEU A 187 12.82 24.15 13.11
CA LEU A 187 14.22 24.53 13.25
C LEU A 187 14.49 26.02 13.05
N ASP A 188 13.48 26.80 12.66
CA ASP A 188 13.61 28.21 12.26
C ASP A 188 14.69 28.43 11.17
N VAL A 189 14.57 27.62 10.09
CA VAL A 189 15.48 27.68 8.93
C VAL A 189 14.71 27.75 7.62
N ALA A 190 15.39 28.04 6.50
CA ALA A 190 14.75 28.05 5.19
C ALA A 190 14.35 26.63 4.75
N TYR A 191 13.21 26.51 4.08
CA TYR A 191 12.73 25.24 3.49
C TYR A 191 13.79 24.61 2.58
N GLU A 192 14.46 25.40 1.75
CA GLU A 192 15.47 24.96 0.80
C GLU A 192 16.65 24.27 1.48
N ASP A 193 17.05 24.73 2.67
CA ASP A 193 18.13 24.11 3.44
C ASP A 193 17.77 22.71 3.86
N VAL A 194 16.56 22.52 4.40
CA VAL A 194 16.03 21.21 4.78
C VAL A 194 15.84 20.30 3.58
N TYR A 195 15.23 20.81 2.51
CA TYR A 195 14.97 20.05 1.30
C TYR A 195 16.25 19.54 0.63
N ASN A 196 17.25 20.42 0.48
CA ASN A 196 18.55 20.09 -0.11
C ASN A 196 19.32 19.08 0.75
N ALA A 197 19.36 19.28 2.08
CA ALA A 197 19.97 18.35 3.02
C ALA A 197 19.29 16.97 2.96
N THR A 198 17.95 16.95 2.88
CA THR A 198 17.14 15.74 2.79
C THR A 198 17.43 14.94 1.52
N ARG A 199 17.52 15.59 0.37
CA ARG A 199 17.78 14.94 -0.92
C ARG A 199 19.24 14.46 -1.10
N ARG A 200 20.18 14.99 -0.31
CA ARG A 200 21.57 14.54 -0.36
C ARG A 200 21.70 13.12 0.20
N ALA A 201 22.45 12.27 -0.49
CA ALA A 201 22.66 10.90 -0.04
C ALA A 201 23.23 10.88 1.40
N ALA A 202 22.62 10.10 2.29
CA ALA A 202 22.91 10.11 3.74
C ALA A 202 24.40 9.96 4.07
N LYS A 203 25.13 9.12 3.30
CA LYS A 203 26.58 8.92 3.45
C LYS A 203 27.43 10.15 3.07
N LYS A 204 26.86 11.09 2.33
CA LYS A 204 27.55 12.31 1.84
C LYS A 204 27.12 13.57 2.60
N ARG A 205 26.25 13.45 3.60
CA ARG A 205 25.79 14.58 4.40
C ARG A 205 26.86 15.03 5.37
N THR A 206 27.07 16.35 5.46
CA THR A 206 27.80 16.99 6.55
C THR A 206 27.05 16.84 7.87
N GLU A 207 27.68 17.18 9.00
CA GLU A 207 27.02 17.16 10.31
C GLU A 207 25.78 18.07 10.32
N ARG A 208 25.92 19.29 9.84
CA ARG A 208 24.81 20.24 9.70
C ARG A 208 23.68 19.73 8.81
N GLU A 209 23.98 19.08 7.68
CA GLU A 209 22.97 18.51 6.80
C GLU A 209 22.25 17.29 7.42
N ARG A 210 22.89 16.57 8.35
CA ARG A 210 22.22 15.48 9.09
C ARG A 210 21.20 16.03 10.07
N GLU A 211 21.48 17.17 10.72
CA GLU A 211 20.54 17.85 11.61
C GLU A 211 19.32 18.41 10.83
N LEU A 212 19.58 18.94 9.65
CA LEU A 212 18.54 19.52 8.80
C LEU A 212 17.66 18.48 8.11
N ALA A 213 18.19 17.29 7.81
CA ALA A 213 17.48 16.31 7.00
C ALA A 213 16.36 15.60 7.77
N ILE A 214 15.20 15.46 7.13
CA ILE A 214 14.08 14.67 7.66
C ILE A 214 14.37 13.16 7.61
N PRO A 215 13.57 12.32 8.31
CA PRO A 215 13.72 10.86 8.32
C PRO A 215 13.73 10.23 6.92
N LEU A 216 14.46 9.11 6.78
CA LEU A 216 14.71 8.44 5.51
C LEU A 216 13.46 7.83 4.86
N ASP A 217 12.43 7.52 5.62
CA ASP A 217 11.22 6.83 5.13
C ASP A 217 10.47 7.56 4.01
N LEU A 218 10.53 8.90 4.01
CA LEU A 218 9.95 9.73 2.97
C LEU A 218 10.94 10.02 1.83
N THR A 219 12.24 9.86 2.07
CA THR A 219 13.29 10.19 1.09
C THR A 219 13.66 9.02 0.19
N THR A 220 13.39 7.79 0.63
CA THR A 220 13.76 6.58 -0.10
C THR A 220 12.78 6.29 -1.22
N THR A 221 13.28 6.22 -2.46
CA THR A 221 12.47 5.97 -3.66
C THR A 221 12.22 4.49 -3.94
N THR A 222 12.88 3.59 -3.21
CA THR A 222 12.78 2.13 -3.37
C THR A 222 11.79 1.47 -2.40
N VAL A 223 11.09 2.26 -1.59
CA VAL A 223 10.00 1.77 -0.72
C VAL A 223 8.65 2.00 -1.38
N THR A 224 7.67 1.20 -0.99
CA THR A 224 6.31 1.30 -1.51
C THR A 224 5.74 2.71 -1.33
N SER A 225 5.17 3.22 -2.38
CA SER A 225 4.49 4.51 -2.48
C SER A 225 3.46 4.44 -3.60
N LEU A 226 2.60 5.45 -3.71
CA LEU A 226 1.61 5.53 -4.78
C LEU A 226 2.23 5.32 -6.17
N ASP A 227 3.37 5.99 -6.47
CA ASP A 227 4.02 5.87 -7.78
C ASP A 227 4.55 4.46 -8.05
N GLN A 228 5.09 3.79 -7.02
CA GLN A 228 5.55 2.41 -7.14
C GLN A 228 4.36 1.47 -7.36
N ALA A 229 3.30 1.62 -6.55
CA ALA A 229 2.09 0.82 -6.67
C ALA A 229 1.41 1.04 -8.04
N LYS A 230 1.29 2.28 -8.53
CA LYS A 230 0.77 2.58 -9.87
C LYS A 230 1.51 1.82 -10.96
N ARG A 231 2.84 1.84 -10.94
CA ARG A 231 3.65 1.14 -11.95
C ARG A 231 3.43 -0.37 -11.94
N ARG A 232 3.35 -1.00 -10.75
CA ARG A 232 3.22 -2.45 -10.60
C ARG A 232 1.79 -2.91 -10.90
N VAL A 233 0.81 -2.26 -10.27
CA VAL A 233 -0.61 -2.57 -10.46
C VAL A 233 -1.03 -2.25 -11.91
N GLY A 234 -0.66 -1.07 -12.42
CA GLY A 234 -0.91 -0.67 -13.82
C GLY A 234 -0.17 -1.54 -14.84
N GLY A 235 1.02 -2.04 -14.48
CA GLY A 235 1.76 -3.03 -15.28
C GLY A 235 1.14 -4.42 -15.34
N GLY A 236 0.05 -4.66 -14.58
CA GLY A 236 -0.71 -5.92 -14.61
C GLY A 236 -0.15 -7.03 -13.73
N GLU A 237 0.70 -6.74 -12.77
CA GLU A 237 1.31 -7.74 -11.89
C GLU A 237 0.27 -8.46 -11.01
N ALA A 238 -0.84 -7.80 -10.67
CA ALA A 238 -1.99 -8.41 -9.99
C ALA A 238 -2.87 -9.30 -10.91
N GLY A 239 -2.52 -9.48 -12.16
CA GLY A 239 -3.30 -10.27 -13.12
C GLY A 239 -4.69 -9.70 -13.35
N THR A 240 -5.72 -10.51 -13.13
CA THR A 240 -7.13 -10.11 -13.27
C THR A 240 -7.78 -9.62 -11.99
N CYS A 241 -7.07 -9.63 -10.87
CA CYS A 241 -7.58 -9.16 -9.58
C CYS A 241 -7.87 -7.65 -9.63
N PRO A 242 -9.06 -7.19 -9.23
CA PRO A 242 -9.34 -5.77 -8.99
C PRO A 242 -8.51 -5.28 -7.81
N VAL A 243 -7.71 -4.22 -8.01
CA VAL A 243 -6.85 -3.65 -6.96
C VAL A 243 -7.06 -2.14 -6.89
N ALA A 244 -7.40 -1.66 -5.69
CA ALA A 244 -7.41 -0.25 -5.35
C ALA A 244 -6.13 0.11 -4.57
N VAL A 245 -5.51 1.22 -4.93
CA VAL A 245 -4.38 1.82 -4.22
C VAL A 245 -4.86 3.15 -3.63
N ILE A 246 -4.79 3.27 -2.31
CA ILE A 246 -5.22 4.44 -1.56
C ILE A 246 -4.00 5.00 -0.82
N ALA A 247 -3.61 6.21 -1.15
CA ALA A 247 -2.41 6.79 -0.58
C ALA A 247 -2.73 7.96 0.37
N VAL A 248 -2.21 7.84 1.59
CA VAL A 248 -2.20 8.94 2.57
C VAL A 248 -1.46 10.13 1.96
N SER A 249 -2.10 11.29 1.90
CA SER A 249 -1.52 12.52 1.39
C SER A 249 -1.31 13.56 2.50
N GLU A 250 -0.71 14.69 2.18
CA GLU A 250 -0.52 15.82 3.08
C GLU A 250 -1.86 16.38 3.63
N ARG A 251 -2.97 16.12 2.93
CA ARG A 251 -4.32 16.57 3.31
C ARG A 251 -4.92 15.76 4.45
N THR A 252 -4.32 14.63 4.81
CA THR A 252 -4.67 13.84 6.01
C THR A 252 -4.00 14.35 7.29
N TRP A 253 -3.10 15.36 7.20
CA TRP A 253 -2.51 15.99 8.36
C TRP A 253 -3.56 16.74 9.20
N ASP A 254 -3.57 16.50 10.52
CA ASP A 254 -4.51 17.08 11.49
C ASP A 254 -4.19 18.53 11.90
N ARG A 255 -3.18 19.15 11.25
CA ARG A 255 -2.65 20.48 11.53
C ARG A 255 -1.91 20.62 12.87
N THR A 256 -1.68 19.54 13.58
CA THR A 256 -0.84 19.55 14.80
C THR A 256 0.62 19.77 14.39
N PRO A 257 1.26 20.88 14.82
CA PRO A 257 2.66 21.17 14.47
C PRO A 257 3.61 20.17 15.12
N TYR A 258 4.85 20.14 14.64
CA TYR A 258 5.90 19.36 15.29
C TYR A 258 6.30 20.03 16.62
N GLY A 259 6.46 19.22 17.64
CA GLY A 259 6.90 19.65 18.95
C GLY A 259 7.50 18.50 19.76
N PRO A 260 8.20 18.79 20.89
CA PRO A 260 8.69 17.73 21.74
C PRO A 260 7.51 16.87 22.21
N ALA A 261 7.70 15.55 22.12
CA ALA A 261 6.67 14.60 22.55
C ALA A 261 6.33 14.91 24.02
N THR A 262 5.07 15.29 24.28
CA THR A 262 4.57 15.37 25.67
C THR A 262 4.72 13.98 26.25
N PRO A 263 5.41 13.78 27.40
CA PRO A 263 5.48 12.47 28.00
C PRO A 263 4.07 11.97 28.24
N VAL A 264 3.72 10.83 27.67
CA VAL A 264 2.48 10.16 28.04
C VAL A 264 2.67 9.76 29.50
N LEU A 265 1.96 10.45 30.39
CA LEU A 265 1.86 10.03 31.79
C LEU A 265 1.29 8.59 31.77
N GLN A 266 2.16 7.64 32.13
CA GLN A 266 1.81 6.23 32.30
C GLN A 266 0.84 6.05 33.46
#